data_1bba4a97cd326be025913430522eb3fa
#
_entry.id   1bba4a97cd326be025913430522eb3fa
#
_cell.length_a   1.000
_cell.length_b   1.000
_cell.length_c   1.000
_cell.angle_alpha   90.00
_cell.angle_beta   90.00
_cell.angle_gamma   90.00
#
_symmetry.space_group_name_H-M   'P 1'
#
loop_
_entity.id
_entity.type
_entity.pdbx_description
1 polymer ?
#
loop_
_entity_poly.entity_id
_entity_poly.type
_entity_poly.pdbx_seq_one_letter_code
_entity_poly.pdbx_strand_id
1 'polypeptide(L)'
;MSYFFLKFVLLKQFTNIINSLETLDIILLVCFVPALVTGIRKGLVEQLVSLISIFAGVWAAFKFSVVIGEWLNGFMHADQKIINIIAFAVTVIITIFILAAVGKLITKTLSLASLGWLNRLLGFVFALLKAAIVIGLLIFILDPVIAKFGIVKAEVLNSSVVYTALRDLSLKVFPYLKELIVNG
;
A
#
# COMPACT_ATOMS: atom_id res chain seq x y z
N MET A 1 34.91 23.10 11.49
CA MET A 1 35.63 22.15 10.59
C MET A 1 34.88 20.83 10.42
N SER A 2 34.28 20.28 11.47
CA SER A 2 33.53 18.99 11.43
C SER A 2 32.26 19.01 10.53
N TYR A 3 31.47 20.09 10.53
CA TYR A 3 30.24 20.21 9.73
C TYR A 3 30.48 20.21 8.23
N PHE A 4 31.57 20.82 7.76
CA PHE A 4 31.92 20.86 6.34
C PHE A 4 32.35 19.49 5.84
N PHE A 5 33.12 18.76 6.63
CA PHE A 5 33.54 17.39 6.33
C PHE A 5 32.37 16.42 6.28
N LEU A 6 31.44 16.49 7.24
CA LEU A 6 30.23 15.70 7.26
C LEU A 6 29.34 15.95 6.02
N LYS A 7 29.16 17.24 5.67
CA LYS A 7 28.39 17.65 4.49
C LYS A 7 29.05 17.15 3.20
N PHE A 8 30.38 17.21 3.12
CA PHE A 8 31.12 16.72 1.94
C PHE A 8 31.05 15.19 1.81
N VAL A 9 31.16 14.44 2.90
CA VAL A 9 31.03 12.99 2.93
C VAL A 9 29.61 12.59 2.54
N LEU A 10 28.58 13.24 3.10
CA LEU A 10 27.19 13.01 2.75
C LEU A 10 26.89 13.32 1.27
N LEU A 11 27.39 14.43 0.74
CA LEU A 11 27.24 14.79 -0.67
C LEU A 11 27.92 13.76 -1.58
N LYS A 12 29.13 13.32 -1.26
CA LYS A 12 29.86 12.31 -2.05
C LYS A 12 29.13 10.96 -2.02
N GLN A 13 28.59 10.58 -0.87
CA GLN A 13 27.82 9.35 -0.72
C GLN A 13 26.48 9.44 -1.49
N PHE A 14 25.82 10.60 -1.46
CA PHE A 14 24.60 10.87 -2.22
C PHE A 14 24.86 10.84 -3.74
N THR A 15 25.95 11.43 -4.19
CA THR A 15 26.34 11.41 -5.62
C THR A 15 26.67 9.99 -6.11
N ASN A 16 27.32 9.19 -5.29
CA ASN A 16 27.59 7.79 -5.63
C ASN A 16 26.31 6.96 -5.72
N ILE A 17 25.35 7.17 -4.80
CA ILE A 17 24.04 6.49 -4.84
C ILE A 17 23.27 6.89 -6.10
N ILE A 18 23.26 8.18 -6.47
CA ILE A 18 22.55 8.65 -7.68
C ILE A 18 23.20 8.06 -8.95
N ASN A 19 24.50 7.98 -9.01
CA ASN A 19 25.23 7.42 -10.16
C ASN A 19 25.11 5.88 -10.27
N SER A 20 24.71 5.20 -9.20
CA SER A 20 24.49 3.75 -9.19
C SER A 20 23.03 3.36 -9.42
N LEU A 21 22.11 4.35 -9.61
CA LEU A 21 20.71 4.08 -9.89
C LEU A 21 20.54 3.52 -11.31
N GLU A 22 20.15 2.29 -11.38
CA GLU A 22 19.75 1.62 -12.61
C GLU A 22 18.33 2.06 -13.04
N THR A 23 18.03 1.86 -14.32
CA THR A 23 16.67 2.18 -14.85
C THR A 23 15.56 1.53 -14.03
N LEU A 24 15.79 0.34 -13.50
CA LEU A 24 14.86 -0.37 -12.64
C LEU A 24 14.62 0.36 -11.31
N ASP A 25 15.66 0.94 -10.71
CA ASP A 25 15.53 1.75 -9.49
C ASP A 25 14.62 2.96 -9.71
N ILE A 26 14.80 3.63 -10.87
CA ILE A 26 13.97 4.80 -11.23
C ILE A 26 12.50 4.39 -11.36
N ILE A 27 12.21 3.27 -12.03
CA ILE A 27 10.85 2.74 -12.18
C ILE A 27 10.24 2.45 -10.81
N LEU A 28 10.97 1.76 -9.93
CA LEU A 28 10.51 1.43 -8.59
C LEU A 28 10.29 2.70 -7.75
N LEU A 29 11.20 3.67 -7.80
CA LEU A 29 11.05 4.94 -7.10
C LEU A 29 9.83 5.72 -7.59
N VAL A 30 9.56 5.73 -8.90
CA VAL A 30 8.35 6.34 -9.47
C VAL A 30 7.08 5.67 -8.92
N CYS A 31 7.10 4.36 -8.69
CA CYS A 31 5.99 3.64 -8.05
C CYS A 31 5.73 4.09 -6.59
N PHE A 32 6.74 4.63 -5.89
CA PHE A 32 6.55 5.20 -4.56
C PHE A 32 5.91 6.59 -4.57
N VAL A 33 6.02 7.34 -5.67
CA VAL A 33 5.52 8.74 -5.75
C VAL A 33 4.04 8.88 -5.39
N PRO A 34 3.11 8.07 -5.93
CA PRO A 34 1.69 8.14 -5.55
C PRO A 34 1.47 7.88 -4.05
N ALA A 35 2.24 6.95 -3.46
CA ALA A 35 2.16 6.66 -2.03
C ALA A 35 2.64 7.84 -1.19
N LEU A 36 3.76 8.49 -1.57
CA LEU A 36 4.28 9.68 -0.90
C LEU A 36 3.29 10.83 -0.93
N VAL A 37 2.76 11.15 -2.12
CA VAL A 37 1.77 12.22 -2.30
C VAL A 37 0.53 11.96 -1.45
N THR A 38 0.03 10.73 -1.46
CA THR A 38 -1.14 10.33 -0.66
C THR A 38 -0.84 10.38 0.84
N GLY A 39 0.35 9.97 1.26
CA GLY A 39 0.79 9.98 2.65
C GLY A 39 0.80 11.38 3.26
N ILE A 40 1.40 12.33 2.57
CA ILE A 40 1.47 13.73 3.02
C ILE A 40 0.08 14.39 3.00
N ARG A 41 -0.73 14.11 1.97
CA ARG A 41 -2.05 14.75 1.79
C ARG A 41 -3.09 14.23 2.77
N LYS A 42 -3.15 12.91 2.97
CA LYS A 42 -4.18 12.26 3.79
C LYS A 42 -3.81 12.16 5.26
N GLY A 43 -2.52 12.13 5.59
CA GLY A 43 -2.06 11.88 6.94
C GLY A 43 -2.28 10.43 7.40
N LEU A 44 -1.82 10.11 8.63
CA LEU A 44 -1.86 8.75 9.19
C LEU A 44 -3.31 8.28 9.44
N VAL A 45 -4.11 9.14 10.07
CA VAL A 45 -5.47 8.77 10.51
C VAL A 45 -6.34 8.37 9.33
N GLU A 46 -6.34 9.17 8.26
CA GLU A 46 -7.14 8.86 7.06
C GLU A 46 -6.65 7.58 6.37
N GLN A 47 -5.35 7.29 6.42
CA GLN A 47 -4.81 6.05 5.87
C GLN A 47 -5.18 4.82 6.70
N LEU A 48 -5.14 4.93 8.04
CA LEU A 48 -5.57 3.85 8.94
C LEU A 48 -7.07 3.59 8.78
N VAL A 49 -7.89 4.63 8.74
CA VAL A 49 -9.33 4.49 8.49
C VAL A 49 -9.59 3.83 7.13
N SER A 50 -8.85 4.21 6.09
CA SER A 50 -8.95 3.59 4.77
C SER A 50 -8.61 2.09 4.80
N LEU A 51 -7.59 1.70 5.56
CA LEU A 51 -7.21 0.30 5.73
C LEU A 51 -8.29 -0.49 6.49
N ILE A 52 -8.74 0.05 7.62
CA ILE A 52 -9.81 -0.55 8.44
C ILE A 52 -11.11 -0.65 7.62
N SER A 53 -11.39 0.33 6.76
CA SER A 53 -12.59 0.35 5.90
C SER A 53 -12.65 -0.84 4.94
N ILE A 54 -11.51 -1.32 4.45
CA ILE A 54 -11.47 -2.49 3.57
C ILE A 54 -11.91 -3.74 4.36
N PHE A 55 -11.33 -3.98 5.53
CA PHE A 55 -11.70 -5.12 6.36
C PHE A 55 -13.15 -5.04 6.84
N ALA A 56 -13.56 -3.85 7.31
CA ALA A 56 -14.93 -3.61 7.73
C ALA A 56 -15.92 -3.75 6.57
N GLY A 57 -15.55 -3.32 5.35
CA GLY A 57 -16.36 -3.47 4.14
C GLY A 57 -16.59 -4.93 3.78
N VAL A 58 -15.54 -5.73 3.81
CA VAL A 58 -15.63 -7.18 3.55
C VAL A 58 -16.48 -7.86 4.63
N TRP A 59 -16.25 -7.56 5.90
CA TRP A 59 -17.04 -8.10 7.01
C TRP A 59 -18.51 -7.71 6.91
N ALA A 60 -18.81 -6.43 6.63
CA ALA A 60 -20.17 -5.94 6.44
C ALA A 60 -20.84 -6.61 5.23
N ALA A 61 -20.07 -6.85 4.13
CA ALA A 61 -20.59 -7.52 2.97
C ALA A 61 -21.02 -8.96 3.28
N PHE A 62 -20.24 -9.73 4.05
CA PHE A 62 -20.65 -11.06 4.48
C PHE A 62 -21.95 -11.05 5.33
N LYS A 63 -22.14 -9.99 6.11
CA LYS A 63 -23.29 -9.91 7.03
C LYS A 63 -24.55 -9.30 6.39
N PHE A 64 -24.39 -8.33 5.51
CA PHE A 64 -25.50 -7.51 4.99
C PHE A 64 -25.77 -7.69 3.49
N SER A 65 -24.93 -8.41 2.75
CA SER A 65 -25.13 -8.60 1.31
C SER A 65 -26.42 -9.33 0.97
N VAL A 66 -26.92 -10.20 1.86
CA VAL A 66 -28.20 -10.90 1.67
C VAL A 66 -29.36 -9.90 1.63
N VAL A 67 -29.40 -8.97 2.59
CA VAL A 67 -30.46 -7.94 2.65
C VAL A 67 -30.43 -7.04 1.43
N ILE A 68 -29.23 -6.63 0.98
CA ILE A 68 -29.04 -5.83 -0.23
C ILE A 68 -29.39 -6.66 -1.47
N GLY A 69 -29.08 -7.96 -1.47
CA GLY A 69 -29.43 -8.89 -2.54
C GLY A 69 -30.94 -9.03 -2.72
N GLU A 70 -31.70 -9.17 -1.63
CA GLU A 70 -33.15 -9.22 -1.66
C GLU A 70 -33.78 -7.93 -2.20
N TRP A 71 -33.23 -6.78 -1.79
CA TRP A 71 -33.63 -5.49 -2.31
C TRP A 71 -33.33 -5.34 -3.81
N LEU A 72 -32.14 -5.75 -4.27
CA LEU A 72 -31.76 -5.74 -5.69
C LEU A 72 -32.61 -6.70 -6.52
N ASN A 73 -33.01 -7.84 -5.98
CA ASN A 73 -33.85 -8.82 -6.66
C ASN A 73 -35.23 -8.25 -7.03
N GLY A 74 -35.70 -7.25 -6.26
CA GLY A 74 -36.94 -6.53 -6.58
C GLY A 74 -36.85 -5.66 -7.83
N PHE A 75 -35.64 -5.25 -8.22
CA PHE A 75 -35.41 -4.37 -9.38
C PHE A 75 -34.72 -5.07 -10.55
N MET A 76 -33.95 -6.12 -10.28
CA MET A 76 -33.13 -6.82 -11.28
C MET A 76 -33.63 -8.24 -11.49
N HIS A 77 -34.08 -8.56 -12.70
CA HIS A 77 -34.43 -9.93 -13.09
C HIS A 77 -33.17 -10.64 -13.63
N ALA A 78 -32.21 -10.90 -12.75
CA ALA A 78 -30.93 -11.55 -13.09
C ALA A 78 -30.74 -12.85 -12.30
N ASP A 79 -29.78 -13.67 -12.70
CA ASP A 79 -29.42 -14.88 -11.96
C ASP A 79 -29.01 -14.52 -10.51
N GLN A 80 -29.49 -15.32 -9.54
CA GLN A 80 -29.24 -15.10 -8.11
C GLN A 80 -27.74 -14.99 -7.77
N LYS A 81 -26.87 -15.69 -8.52
CA LYS A 81 -25.43 -15.60 -8.33
C LYS A 81 -24.89 -14.20 -8.67
N ILE A 82 -25.42 -13.62 -9.77
CA ILE A 82 -25.02 -12.27 -10.21
C ILE A 82 -25.52 -11.24 -9.19
N ILE A 83 -26.74 -11.37 -8.71
CA ILE A 83 -27.33 -10.50 -7.68
C ILE A 83 -26.49 -10.54 -6.42
N ASN A 84 -26.08 -11.72 -5.96
CA ASN A 84 -25.25 -11.86 -4.76
C ASN A 84 -23.87 -11.21 -4.91
N ILE A 85 -23.22 -11.33 -6.08
CA ILE A 85 -21.94 -10.69 -6.34
C ILE A 85 -22.09 -9.16 -6.35
N ILE A 86 -23.13 -8.65 -6.98
CA ILE A 86 -23.41 -7.21 -7.04
C ILE A 86 -23.72 -6.69 -5.62
N ALA A 87 -24.58 -7.39 -4.87
CA ALA A 87 -24.93 -7.02 -3.50
C ALA A 87 -23.70 -6.97 -2.59
N PHE A 88 -22.80 -7.96 -2.71
CA PHE A 88 -21.54 -7.99 -1.99
C PHE A 88 -20.66 -6.77 -2.34
N ALA A 89 -20.45 -6.52 -3.64
CA ALA A 89 -19.64 -5.40 -4.11
C ALA A 89 -20.23 -4.04 -3.65
N VAL A 90 -21.54 -3.85 -3.79
CA VAL A 90 -22.24 -2.63 -3.36
C VAL A 90 -22.08 -2.41 -1.85
N THR A 91 -22.24 -3.47 -1.04
CA THR A 91 -22.07 -3.37 0.42
C THR A 91 -20.64 -2.95 0.79
N VAL A 92 -19.63 -3.56 0.16
CA VAL A 92 -18.21 -3.16 0.37
C VAL A 92 -18.00 -1.69 0.04
N ILE A 93 -18.46 -1.25 -1.13
CA ILE A 93 -18.29 0.12 -1.62
C ILE A 93 -18.95 1.11 -0.66
N ILE A 94 -20.21 0.89 -0.28
CA ILE A 94 -20.96 1.76 0.64
C ILE A 94 -20.23 1.86 1.99
N THR A 95 -19.78 0.74 2.54
CA THR A 95 -19.06 0.73 3.83
C THR A 95 -17.76 1.51 3.75
N ILE A 96 -16.98 1.35 2.68
CA ILE A 96 -15.74 2.11 2.45
C ILE A 96 -16.04 3.61 2.38
N PHE A 97 -17.09 4.04 1.66
CA PHE A 97 -17.45 5.45 1.55
C PHE A 97 -17.86 6.06 2.89
N ILE A 98 -18.69 5.37 3.67
CA ILE A 98 -19.10 5.83 5.00
C ILE A 98 -17.90 6.02 5.92
N LEU A 99 -17.04 5.01 6.00
CA LEU A 99 -15.86 5.06 6.87
C LEU A 99 -14.82 6.08 6.39
N ALA A 100 -14.67 6.27 5.08
CA ALA A 100 -13.81 7.32 4.53
C ALA A 100 -14.30 8.73 4.89
N ALA A 101 -15.63 8.97 4.91
CA ALA A 101 -16.22 10.23 5.36
C ALA A 101 -15.92 10.48 6.85
N VAL A 102 -16.08 9.45 7.70
CA VAL A 102 -15.75 9.51 9.13
C VAL A 102 -14.25 9.82 9.31
N GLY A 103 -13.37 9.15 8.57
CA GLY A 103 -11.92 9.40 8.62
C GLY A 103 -11.54 10.84 8.28
N LYS A 104 -12.19 11.44 7.28
CA LYS A 104 -11.98 12.85 6.92
C LYS A 104 -12.41 13.81 8.04
N LEU A 105 -13.53 13.53 8.71
CA LEU A 105 -13.98 14.33 9.85
C LEU A 105 -12.97 14.28 10.99
N ILE A 106 -12.49 13.10 11.36
CA ILE A 106 -11.47 12.93 12.41
C ILE A 106 -10.18 13.67 12.05
N THR A 107 -9.71 13.54 10.80
CA THR A 107 -8.50 14.24 10.34
C THR A 107 -8.66 15.76 10.41
N LYS A 108 -9.84 16.29 10.06
CA LYS A 108 -10.14 17.72 10.15
C LYS A 108 -10.09 18.20 11.60
N THR A 109 -10.64 17.45 12.54
CA THR A 109 -10.60 17.76 13.98
C THR A 109 -9.16 17.79 14.51
N LEU A 110 -8.33 16.79 14.14
CA LEU A 110 -6.92 16.73 14.51
C LEU A 110 -6.11 17.91 13.95
N SER A 111 -6.41 18.37 12.74
CA SER A 111 -5.73 19.53 12.15
C SER A 111 -6.02 20.82 12.92
N LEU A 112 -7.23 20.97 13.44
CA LEU A 112 -7.63 22.10 14.29
C LEU A 112 -6.94 22.09 15.67
N ALA A 113 -6.60 20.89 16.18
CA ALA A 113 -5.88 20.72 17.45
C ALA A 113 -4.35 20.89 17.32
N SER A 114 -3.84 21.53 16.26
CA SER A 114 -2.40 21.74 15.98
C SER A 114 -1.57 20.45 15.80
N LEU A 115 -2.19 19.30 15.77
CA LEU A 115 -1.53 18.00 15.55
C LEU A 115 -1.47 17.61 14.06
N GLY A 116 -1.91 18.48 13.17
CA GLY A 116 -2.00 18.21 11.73
C GLY A 116 -0.65 17.92 11.07
N TRP A 117 0.42 18.57 11.50
CA TRP A 117 1.76 18.33 10.97
C TRP A 117 2.29 16.94 11.35
N LEU A 118 2.09 16.51 12.60
CA LEU A 118 2.50 15.20 13.10
C LEU A 118 1.70 14.10 12.39
N ASN A 119 0.40 14.28 12.22
CA ASN A 119 -0.45 13.36 11.45
C ASN A 119 0.03 13.20 10.00
N ARG A 120 0.49 14.28 9.34
CA ARG A 120 1.05 14.24 7.98
C ARG A 120 2.41 13.54 7.94
N LEU A 121 3.29 13.83 8.91
CA LEU A 121 4.60 13.19 8.99
C LEU A 121 4.47 11.68 9.22
N LEU A 122 3.63 11.28 10.16
CA LEU A 122 3.34 9.86 10.40
C LEU A 122 2.64 9.21 9.20
N GLY A 123 1.77 9.95 8.51
CA GLY A 123 1.14 9.52 7.27
C GLY A 123 2.15 9.27 6.14
N PHE A 124 3.17 10.09 6.03
CA PHE A 124 4.27 9.90 5.10
C PHE A 124 5.05 8.61 5.39
N VAL A 125 5.46 8.39 6.64
CA VAL A 125 6.17 7.18 7.06
C VAL A 125 5.32 5.93 6.82
N PHE A 126 4.05 5.99 7.21
CA PHE A 126 3.11 4.88 7.01
C PHE A 126 2.86 4.56 5.53
N ALA A 127 2.78 5.60 4.67
CA ALA A 127 2.63 5.42 3.24
C ALA A 127 3.84 4.74 2.60
N LEU A 128 5.05 5.13 3.02
CA LEU A 128 6.29 4.47 2.59
C LEU A 128 6.31 3.00 2.99
N LEU A 129 6.01 2.70 4.25
CA LEU A 129 5.98 1.33 4.75
C LEU A 129 4.96 0.48 3.99
N LYS A 130 3.74 1.00 3.81
CA LYS A 130 2.70 0.33 3.04
C LYS A 130 3.12 0.08 1.58
N ALA A 131 3.71 1.08 0.92
CA ALA A 131 4.19 0.95 -0.45
C ALA A 131 5.31 -0.09 -0.54
N ALA A 132 6.26 -0.09 0.39
CA ALA A 132 7.33 -1.08 0.44
C ALA A 132 6.79 -2.50 0.61
N ILE A 133 5.78 -2.70 1.46
CA ILE A 133 5.12 -4.01 1.64
C ILE A 133 4.41 -4.44 0.34
N VAL A 134 3.64 -3.54 -0.29
CA VAL A 134 2.90 -3.87 -1.53
C VAL A 134 3.86 -4.17 -2.67
N ILE A 135 4.89 -3.35 -2.89
CA ILE A 135 5.88 -3.57 -3.94
C ILE A 135 6.71 -4.82 -3.63
N GLY A 136 7.11 -5.03 -2.38
CA GLY A 136 7.79 -6.24 -1.94
C GLY A 136 6.97 -7.51 -2.18
N LEU A 137 5.66 -7.47 -1.93
CA LEU A 137 4.76 -8.58 -2.24
C LEU A 137 4.70 -8.87 -3.75
N LEU A 138 4.61 -7.82 -4.57
CA LEU A 138 4.66 -7.97 -6.02
C LEU A 138 5.98 -8.58 -6.49
N ILE A 139 7.11 -8.12 -5.96
CA ILE A 139 8.42 -8.72 -6.24
C ILE A 139 8.44 -10.19 -5.82
N PHE A 140 7.98 -10.51 -4.62
CA PHE A 140 7.95 -11.89 -4.11
C PHE A 140 7.15 -12.84 -5.01
N ILE A 141 6.02 -12.37 -5.56
CA ILE A 141 5.17 -13.16 -6.47
C ILE A 141 5.77 -13.25 -7.88
N LEU A 142 6.34 -12.14 -8.37
CA LEU A 142 6.83 -12.04 -9.75
C LEU A 142 8.24 -12.58 -9.93
N ASP A 143 9.09 -12.55 -8.92
CA ASP A 143 10.50 -12.99 -9.00
C ASP A 143 10.66 -14.43 -9.55
N PRO A 144 9.92 -15.44 -9.06
CA PRO A 144 9.97 -16.80 -9.60
C PRO A 144 9.49 -16.87 -11.07
N VAL A 145 8.51 -16.02 -11.44
CA VAL A 145 7.98 -15.96 -12.81
C VAL A 145 9.01 -15.34 -13.74
N ILE A 146 9.61 -14.21 -13.33
CA ILE A 146 10.65 -13.52 -14.09
C ILE A 146 11.86 -14.45 -14.30
N ALA A 147 12.27 -15.15 -13.26
CA ALA A 147 13.39 -16.10 -13.33
C ALA A 147 13.07 -17.27 -14.25
N LYS A 148 11.86 -17.84 -14.19
CA LYS A 148 11.47 -19.00 -15.01
C LYS A 148 11.36 -18.64 -16.50
N PHE A 149 10.85 -17.46 -16.83
CA PHE A 149 10.61 -17.03 -18.22
C PHE A 149 11.76 -16.20 -18.80
N GLY A 150 12.76 -15.83 -18.00
CA GLY A 150 13.90 -15.02 -18.44
C GLY A 150 13.48 -13.61 -18.95
N ILE A 151 12.39 -13.06 -18.41
CA ILE A 151 11.78 -11.79 -18.86
C ILE A 151 12.74 -10.63 -18.69
N VAL A 152 13.51 -10.64 -17.59
CA VAL A 152 14.51 -9.62 -17.26
C VAL A 152 15.83 -10.32 -16.95
N LYS A 153 16.92 -9.79 -17.48
CA LYS A 153 18.27 -10.36 -17.21
C LYS A 153 18.59 -10.25 -15.72
N ALA A 154 19.11 -11.32 -15.14
CA ALA A 154 19.49 -11.38 -13.74
C ALA A 154 20.50 -10.28 -13.33
N GLU A 155 21.36 -9.84 -14.27
CA GLU A 155 22.30 -8.75 -14.06
C GLU A 155 21.58 -7.44 -13.72
N VAL A 156 20.52 -7.10 -14.46
CA VAL A 156 19.70 -5.86 -14.23
C VAL A 156 18.95 -5.91 -12.90
N LEU A 157 18.48 -7.10 -12.51
CA LEU A 157 17.79 -7.25 -11.22
C LEU A 157 18.75 -7.10 -10.04
N ASN A 158 19.94 -7.70 -10.17
CA ASN A 158 20.96 -7.70 -9.10
C ASN A 158 21.72 -6.37 -9.00
N SER A 159 21.78 -5.57 -10.08
CA SER A 159 22.40 -4.23 -10.06
C SER A 159 21.50 -3.17 -9.41
N SER A 160 20.18 -3.39 -9.39
CA SER A 160 19.23 -2.46 -8.76
C SER A 160 19.29 -2.54 -7.25
N VAL A 161 19.62 -1.43 -6.60
CA VAL A 161 19.72 -1.31 -5.13
C VAL A 161 18.34 -1.39 -4.50
N VAL A 162 17.34 -0.72 -5.09
CA VAL A 162 15.97 -0.68 -4.57
C VAL A 162 15.31 -2.05 -4.70
N TYR A 163 15.48 -2.71 -5.85
CA TYR A 163 14.94 -4.05 -6.08
C TYR A 163 15.50 -5.05 -5.08
N THR A 164 16.83 -5.11 -4.92
CA THR A 164 17.50 -6.04 -4.00
C THR A 164 17.06 -5.81 -2.56
N ALA A 165 16.99 -4.55 -2.12
CA ALA A 165 16.53 -4.21 -0.77
C ALA A 165 15.07 -4.65 -0.53
N LEU A 166 14.16 -4.40 -1.49
CA LEU A 166 12.76 -4.80 -1.39
C LEU A 166 12.59 -6.32 -1.49
N ARG A 167 13.37 -6.99 -2.32
CA ARG A 167 13.41 -8.44 -2.44
C ARG A 167 13.86 -9.10 -1.12
N ASP A 168 14.97 -8.64 -0.55
CA ASP A 168 15.48 -9.16 0.71
C ASP A 168 14.48 -8.94 1.87
N LEU A 169 13.84 -7.77 1.91
CA LEU A 169 12.77 -7.48 2.86
C LEU A 169 11.61 -8.45 2.66
N SER A 170 11.19 -8.68 1.42
CA SER A 170 10.07 -9.56 1.09
C SER A 170 10.36 -11.01 1.48
N LEU A 171 11.54 -11.51 1.16
CA LEU A 171 11.95 -12.87 1.50
C LEU A 171 12.05 -13.10 3.02
N LYS A 172 12.29 -12.04 3.80
CA LYS A 172 12.28 -12.14 5.27
C LYS A 172 10.87 -12.05 5.85
N VAL A 173 10.05 -11.14 5.35
CA VAL A 173 8.73 -10.83 5.95
C VAL A 173 7.66 -11.85 5.55
N PHE A 174 7.55 -12.21 4.27
CA PHE A 174 6.45 -13.03 3.79
C PHE A 174 6.44 -14.49 4.26
N PRO A 175 7.58 -15.19 4.46
CA PRO A 175 7.58 -16.51 5.07
C PRO A 175 6.99 -16.53 6.48
N TYR A 176 7.33 -15.52 7.31
CA TYR A 176 6.73 -15.37 8.65
C TYR A 176 5.23 -15.10 8.60
N LEU A 177 4.76 -14.28 7.66
CA LEU A 177 3.33 -14.03 7.48
C LEU A 177 2.59 -15.30 7.04
N LYS A 178 3.19 -16.10 6.14
CA LYS A 178 2.62 -17.37 5.73
C LYS A 178 2.51 -18.35 6.90
N GLU A 179 3.52 -18.42 7.73
CA GLU A 179 3.55 -19.30 8.90
C GLU A 179 2.50 -18.91 9.94
N LEU A 180 2.32 -17.60 10.19
CA LEU A 180 1.27 -17.05 11.05
C LEU A 180 -0.15 -17.32 10.54
N ILE A 181 -0.36 -17.30 9.23
CA ILE A 181 -1.69 -17.50 8.62
C ILE A 181 -2.06 -18.99 8.55
N VAL A 182 -1.06 -19.86 8.36
CA VAL A 182 -1.30 -21.31 8.16
C VAL A 182 -1.32 -22.06 9.49
N ASN A 183 -0.57 -21.59 10.50
CA ASN A 183 -0.41 -22.26 11.80
C ASN A 183 -1.15 -21.57 12.95
N GLY A 184 -1.82 -20.44 12.73
CA GLY A 184 -2.69 -19.74 13.68
C GLY A 184 -4.16 -19.95 13.34
#